data_26985258dd0d0374581663fcd35a2964
#
_entry.id   26985258dd0d0374581663fcd35a2964
#
_cell.length_a   1.000
_cell.length_b   1.000
_cell.length_c   1.000
_cell.angle_alpha   90.00
_cell.angle_beta   90.00
_cell.angle_gamma   90.00
#
_symmetry.space_group_name_H-M   'P 1'
#
loop_
_entity.id
_entity.type
_entity.pdbx_description
1 polymer ?
#
loop_
_entity_poly.entity_id
_entity_poly.type
_entity_poly.pdbx_seq_one_letter_code
_entity_poly.pdbx_strand_id
1 'polypeptide(L)'
;MIIPVNKFGEILISRPAGREHALIMRSSFRPATEEEPVELDFTGVRVVAPSWLDEVLTSLRDEYGERVRCVPSTNASLEQSLKTLEELPAEPQA
;
A
#
# COMPACT_ATOMS: atom_id res chain seq x y z
N MET A 1 6.28 -10.99 -5.92
CA MET A 1 5.49 -10.17 -6.87
C MET A 1 5.68 -8.71 -6.54
N ILE A 2 6.00 -7.92 -7.51
CA ILE A 2 6.21 -6.49 -7.31
C ILE A 2 5.11 -5.70 -7.99
N ILE A 3 4.46 -4.80 -7.25
CA ILE A 3 3.44 -3.90 -7.78
C ILE A 3 4.07 -2.52 -7.93
N PRO A 4 4.26 -2.04 -9.16
CA PRO A 4 4.82 -0.70 -9.38
C PRO A 4 3.75 0.36 -9.11
N VAL A 5 3.82 0.96 -7.93
CA VAL A 5 2.78 1.88 -7.45
C VAL A 5 2.68 3.14 -8.29
N ASN A 6 3.76 3.57 -8.94
CA ASN A 6 3.75 4.75 -9.80
C ASN A 6 2.80 4.64 -10.99
N LYS A 7 2.35 3.43 -11.33
CA LYS A 7 1.32 3.25 -12.37
C LYS A 7 -0.02 3.85 -11.97
N PHE A 8 -0.22 4.07 -10.68
CA PHE A 8 -1.47 4.64 -10.16
C PHE A 8 -1.38 6.15 -9.98
N GLY A 9 -0.19 6.72 -10.15
CA GLY A 9 0.04 8.14 -10.07
C GLY A 9 1.26 8.48 -9.25
N GLU A 10 1.65 9.76 -9.28
CA GLU A 10 2.79 10.26 -8.51
C GLU A 10 2.35 10.90 -7.20
N ILE A 11 1.08 11.29 -7.10
CA ILE A 11 0.50 11.95 -5.92
C ILE A 11 -0.71 11.13 -5.49
N LEU A 12 -0.57 10.42 -4.39
CA LEU A 12 -1.54 9.43 -3.92
C LEU A 12 -1.99 9.84 -2.52
N ILE A 13 -3.11 10.58 -2.45
CA ILE A 13 -3.45 11.29 -1.23
C ILE A 13 -4.86 11.03 -0.67
N SER A 14 -5.77 10.48 -1.44
CA SER A 14 -7.14 10.34 -0.96
C SER A 14 -7.50 8.90 -0.60
N ARG A 15 -8.36 8.76 0.39
CA ARG A 15 -8.88 7.45 0.79
C ARG A 15 -9.74 6.80 -0.30
N PRO A 16 -10.64 7.53 -0.98
CA PRO A 16 -11.38 6.93 -2.11
C PRO A 16 -10.48 6.43 -3.23
N ALA A 17 -9.44 7.19 -3.59
CA ALA A 17 -8.48 6.74 -4.59
C ALA A 17 -7.72 5.50 -4.12
N GLY A 18 -7.36 5.44 -2.84
CA GLY A 18 -6.71 4.25 -2.26
C GLY A 18 -7.56 3.01 -2.39
N ARG A 19 -8.86 3.12 -2.11
CA ARG A 19 -9.79 2.00 -2.26
C ARG A 19 -9.87 1.52 -3.72
N GLU A 20 -10.00 2.45 -4.64
CA GLU A 20 -10.09 2.12 -6.06
C GLU A 20 -8.81 1.48 -6.57
N HIS A 21 -7.67 2.06 -6.22
CA HIS A 21 -6.37 1.52 -6.62
C HIS A 21 -6.13 0.13 -6.03
N ALA A 22 -6.54 -0.11 -4.80
CA ALA A 22 -6.41 -1.42 -4.17
C ALA A 22 -7.21 -2.48 -4.92
N LEU A 23 -8.42 -2.16 -5.36
CA LEU A 23 -9.23 -3.10 -6.17
C LEU A 23 -8.53 -3.44 -7.49
N ILE A 24 -7.95 -2.45 -8.14
CA ILE A 24 -7.21 -2.67 -9.38
C ILE A 24 -5.98 -3.53 -9.12
N MET A 25 -5.25 -3.26 -8.04
CA MET A 25 -4.10 -4.08 -7.67
C MET A 25 -4.47 -5.54 -7.46
N ARG A 26 -5.58 -5.79 -6.75
CA ARG A 26 -6.03 -7.14 -6.46
C ARG A 26 -6.50 -7.88 -7.72
N SER A 27 -7.04 -7.19 -8.69
CA SER A 27 -7.51 -7.81 -9.94
C SER A 27 -6.41 -7.96 -10.98
N SER A 28 -5.42 -7.07 -11.00
CA SER A 28 -4.39 -7.03 -12.04
C SER A 28 -3.08 -7.71 -11.66
N PHE A 29 -2.82 -7.86 -10.36
CA PHE A 29 -1.57 -8.45 -9.87
C PHE A 29 -1.93 -9.66 -9.01
N ARG A 30 -1.42 -10.84 -9.39
CA ARG A 30 -1.65 -12.06 -8.65
C ARG A 30 -0.33 -12.78 -8.40
N PRO A 31 -0.02 -13.12 -7.14
CA PRO A 31 1.19 -13.89 -6.87
C PRO A 31 1.08 -15.28 -7.49
N ALA A 32 2.23 -15.80 -7.92
CA ALA A 32 2.29 -17.14 -8.54
C ALA A 32 2.05 -18.25 -7.53
N THR A 33 2.39 -18.02 -6.26
CA THR A 33 2.19 -18.98 -5.18
C THR A 33 1.64 -18.28 -3.95
N GLU A 34 1.11 -19.07 -3.01
CA GLU A 34 0.58 -18.54 -1.75
C GLU A 34 1.66 -18.02 -0.80
N GLU A 35 2.92 -18.33 -1.09
CA GLU A 35 4.04 -17.92 -0.26
C GLU A 35 4.81 -16.72 -0.82
N GLU A 36 4.52 -16.35 -2.06
CA GLU A 36 5.22 -15.26 -2.72
C GLU A 36 4.94 -13.93 -2.02
N PRO A 37 5.98 -13.14 -1.71
CA PRO A 37 5.77 -11.81 -1.14
C PRO A 37 5.05 -10.90 -2.12
N VAL A 38 4.20 -10.02 -1.59
CA VAL A 38 3.53 -8.98 -2.36
C VAL A 38 4.19 -7.66 -1.97
N GLU A 39 4.98 -7.11 -2.88
CA GLU A 39 5.81 -5.96 -2.59
C GLU A 39 5.34 -4.73 -3.35
N LEU A 40 5.08 -3.65 -2.62
CA LEU A 40 4.71 -2.36 -3.20
C LEU A 40 5.98 -1.56 -3.45
N ASP A 41 6.23 -1.24 -4.71
CA ASP A 41 7.40 -0.45 -5.11
C ASP A 41 6.97 0.98 -5.39
N PHE A 42 7.42 1.92 -4.55
CA PHE A 42 7.07 3.34 -4.64
C PHE A 42 8.05 4.17 -5.46
N THR A 43 8.94 3.54 -6.22
CA THR A 43 9.84 4.27 -7.11
C THR A 43 9.03 5.12 -8.08
N GLY A 44 9.35 6.41 -8.18
CA GLY A 44 8.63 7.35 -9.04
C GLY A 44 7.41 8.00 -8.41
N VAL A 45 6.97 7.56 -7.24
CA VAL A 45 5.91 8.21 -6.48
C VAL A 45 6.51 9.37 -5.70
N ARG A 46 5.90 10.55 -5.79
CA ARG A 46 6.40 11.76 -5.12
C ARG A 46 5.75 11.95 -3.74
N VAL A 47 4.45 11.80 -3.68
CA VAL A 47 3.69 12.01 -2.44
C VAL A 47 2.74 10.84 -2.22
N VAL A 48 2.77 10.27 -1.02
CA VAL A 48 1.80 9.27 -0.60
C VAL A 48 1.31 9.62 0.81
N ALA A 49 -0.01 9.79 0.93
CA ALA A 49 -0.61 10.13 2.22
C ALA A 49 -0.97 8.89 3.03
N PRO A 50 -1.01 9.00 4.38
CA PRO A 50 -1.40 7.88 5.23
C PRO A 50 -2.78 7.31 4.88
N SER A 51 -3.75 8.16 4.53
CA SER A 51 -5.10 7.71 4.20
C SER A 51 -5.13 6.80 2.96
N TRP A 52 -4.37 7.16 1.93
CA TRP A 52 -4.24 6.32 0.73
C TRP A 52 -3.56 5.00 1.07
N LEU A 53 -2.43 5.09 1.77
CA LEU A 53 -1.63 3.94 2.12
C LEU A 53 -2.40 2.97 3.02
N ASP A 54 -3.15 3.50 3.99
CA ASP A 54 -3.98 2.70 4.89
C ASP A 54 -4.99 1.85 4.11
N GLU A 55 -5.69 2.47 3.16
CA GLU A 55 -6.67 1.74 2.35
C GLU A 55 -6.01 0.63 1.53
N VAL A 56 -4.89 0.92 0.90
CA VAL A 56 -4.20 -0.06 0.07
C VAL A 56 -3.64 -1.20 0.91
N LEU A 57 -2.94 -0.88 1.98
CA LEU A 57 -2.35 -1.91 2.84
C LEU A 57 -3.43 -2.78 3.49
N THR A 58 -4.50 -2.18 3.98
CA THR A 58 -5.59 -2.92 4.60
C THR A 58 -6.24 -3.86 3.60
N SER A 59 -6.54 -3.38 2.41
CA SER A 59 -7.16 -4.20 1.38
C SER A 59 -6.27 -5.36 0.93
N LEU A 60 -4.99 -5.09 0.68
CA LEU A 60 -4.07 -6.13 0.25
C LEU A 60 -3.79 -7.13 1.36
N ARG A 61 -3.67 -6.69 2.60
CA ARG A 61 -3.45 -7.58 3.73
C ARG A 61 -4.67 -8.44 4.04
N ASP A 62 -5.86 -7.96 3.73
CA ASP A 62 -7.07 -8.74 3.86
C ASP A 62 -7.03 -9.98 2.95
N GLU A 63 -6.44 -9.87 1.78
CA GLU A 63 -6.33 -10.98 0.83
C GLU A 63 -5.02 -11.77 0.99
N TYR A 64 -3.90 -11.09 1.18
CA TYR A 64 -2.58 -11.72 1.15
C TYR A 64 -1.90 -11.82 2.51
N GLY A 65 -2.48 -11.26 3.55
CA GLY A 65 -1.94 -11.36 4.91
C GLY A 65 -0.62 -10.63 5.08
N GLU A 66 0.26 -11.23 5.86
CA GLU A 66 1.54 -10.63 6.20
C GLU A 66 2.57 -10.64 5.08
N ARG A 67 2.24 -11.23 3.95
CA ARG A 67 3.12 -11.24 2.78
C ARG A 67 3.23 -9.87 2.13
N VAL A 68 2.31 -8.95 2.45
CA VAL A 68 2.29 -7.60 1.89
C VAL A 68 3.30 -6.72 2.60
N ARG A 69 4.19 -6.10 1.83
CA ARG A 69 5.18 -5.20 2.38
C ARG A 69 5.56 -4.12 1.36
N CYS A 70 6.13 -3.04 1.85
CA CYS A 70 6.67 -1.99 0.99
C CYS A 70 8.15 -2.25 0.74
N VAL A 71 8.59 -2.10 -0.50
CA VAL A 71 10.01 -2.18 -0.81
C VAL A 71 10.72 -1.02 -0.10
N PRO A 72 11.88 -1.25 0.54
CA PRO A 72 12.63 -0.17 1.17
C PRO A 72 12.87 0.99 0.22
N SER A 73 12.65 2.20 0.70
CA SER A 73 12.68 3.41 -0.13
C SER A 73 13.26 4.57 0.65
N THR A 74 13.89 5.50 -0.08
CA THR A 74 14.35 6.76 0.50
C THR A 74 13.29 7.86 0.40
N ASN A 75 12.09 7.53 -0.06
CA ASN A 75 10.98 8.48 -0.16
C ASN A 75 10.51 8.92 1.22
N ALA A 76 10.76 10.19 1.56
CA ALA A 76 10.38 10.72 2.87
C ALA A 76 8.88 10.71 3.12
N SER A 77 8.08 10.91 2.06
CA SER A 77 6.62 10.87 2.17
C SER A 77 6.13 9.48 2.55
N LEU A 78 6.71 8.44 1.94
CA LEU A 78 6.37 7.06 2.27
C LEU A 78 6.79 6.73 3.70
N GLU A 79 8.01 7.08 4.09
CA GLU A 79 8.50 6.82 5.44
C GLU A 79 7.61 7.48 6.48
N GLN A 80 7.24 8.74 6.26
CA GLN A 80 6.38 9.47 7.19
C GLN A 80 4.99 8.85 7.28
N SER A 81 4.43 8.42 6.15
CA SER A 81 3.10 7.80 6.12
C SER A 81 3.10 6.45 6.82
N LEU A 82 4.12 5.63 6.62
CA LEU A 82 4.27 4.35 7.31
C LEU A 82 4.41 4.57 8.82
N LYS A 83 5.21 5.54 9.21
CA LYS A 83 5.39 5.88 10.62
C LYS A 83 4.09 6.35 11.24
N THR A 84 3.33 7.19 10.53
CA THR A 84 2.03 7.66 11.00
C THR A 84 1.08 6.50 11.26
N LEU A 85 1.03 5.53 10.34
CA LEU A 85 0.16 4.37 10.52
C LEU A 85 0.59 3.49 11.69
N GLU A 86 1.88 3.35 11.91
CA GLU A 86 2.40 2.60 13.05
C GLU A 86 2.10 3.27 14.39
N GLU A 87 2.06 4.60 14.42
CA GLU A 87 1.79 5.38 15.63
C GLU A 87 0.33 5.51 15.98
N LEU A 88 -0.56 5.18 15.03
CA LEU A 88 -2.00 5.24 15.32
C LEU A 88 -2.37 4.15 16.32
N PRO A 89 -3.15 4.49 17.36
CA PRO A 89 -3.63 3.46 18.25
C PRO A 89 -4.54 2.50 17.49
N ALA A 90 -4.54 1.23 17.91
CA ALA A 90 -5.45 0.25 17.34
C ALA A 90 -6.89 0.76 17.54
N GLU A 91 -7.64 0.87 16.46
CA GLU A 91 -9.02 1.32 16.57
C GLU A 91 -9.84 0.26 17.28
N PRO A 92 -10.68 0.68 18.23
CA PRO A 92 -11.60 -0.27 18.85
C PRO A 92 -12.51 -0.81 17.76
N GLN A 93 -12.61 -2.10 17.69
CA GLN A 93 -13.53 -2.75 16.77
C GLN A 93 -14.95 -2.53 17.31
N ALA A 94 -15.67 -1.77 16.58
CA ALA A 94 -17.06 -1.50 16.95
C ALA A 94 -17.96 -2.64 16.52
#